data_5223d3d660bb64c03224bb4c1648aa56
#
_entry.id   5223d3d660bb64c03224bb4c1648aa56
#
_cell.length_a   1.000
_cell.length_b   1.000
_cell.length_c   1.000
_cell.angle_alpha   90.00
_cell.angle_beta   90.00
_cell.angle_gamma   90.00
#
_symmetry.space_group_name_H-M   'P 1'
#
loop_
_entity.id
_entity.type
_entity.pdbx_description
1 polymer ?
#
loop_
_entity_poly.entity_id
_entity_poly.type
_entity_poly.pdbx_seq_one_letter_code
_entity_poly.pdbx_strand_id
1 'polypeptide(L)'
;MYATYIFPRLMDWVLRGERFQTERRHLLAPAQGVVLEIGFGTGLNLPHYPRTVTALHSVDPAPLLPDRVARRVAQAAFPVHIRHVSAERLPYDDAAFDCAVSTFTLCTIPDPASALRDIRRVLKPNGRFLFLEHGRSDDPVIARWQDRLNPLQNLVACGCNLNRRIDQLVLDAG
;
A
#
# COMPACT_ATOMS: atom_id res chain seq x y z
N MET A 1 13.68 -17.33 3.72
CA MET A 1 12.73 -18.29 3.12
C MET A 1 11.28 -18.00 3.50
N TYR A 2 10.94 -17.80 4.77
CA TYR A 2 9.58 -17.46 5.22
C TYR A 2 9.06 -16.14 4.57
N ALA A 3 9.74 -15.02 4.80
CA ALA A 3 9.36 -13.70 4.30
C ALA A 3 9.28 -13.61 2.76
N THR A 4 10.09 -14.39 2.07
CA THR A 4 10.19 -14.32 0.60
C THR A 4 9.19 -15.22 -0.13
N TYR A 5 8.89 -16.40 0.44
CA TYR A 5 8.10 -17.41 -0.28
C TYR A 5 6.80 -17.79 0.41
N ILE A 6 6.78 -17.93 1.73
CA ILE A 6 5.61 -18.43 2.47
C ILE A 6 4.66 -17.27 2.77
N PHE A 7 5.15 -16.25 3.46
CA PHE A 7 4.34 -15.11 3.88
C PHE A 7 3.63 -14.39 2.72
N PRO A 8 4.29 -14.08 1.58
CA PRO A 8 3.61 -13.45 0.46
C PRO A 8 2.49 -14.30 -0.16
N ARG A 9 2.65 -15.64 -0.18
CA ARG A 9 1.60 -16.55 -0.66
C ARG A 9 0.39 -16.59 0.27
N LEU A 10 0.66 -16.64 1.58
CA LEU A 10 -0.38 -16.60 2.60
C LEU A 10 -1.16 -15.29 2.53
N MET A 11 -0.46 -14.15 2.48
CA MET A 11 -1.09 -12.83 2.39
C MET A 11 -1.86 -12.65 1.09
N ASP A 12 -1.31 -13.12 -0.04
CA ASP A 12 -2.03 -13.08 -1.31
C ASP A 12 -3.32 -13.93 -1.26
N TRP A 13 -3.31 -15.06 -0.56
CA TRP A 13 -4.50 -15.89 -0.39
C TRP A 13 -5.53 -15.23 0.54
N VAL A 14 -5.12 -14.72 1.70
CA VAL A 14 -5.99 -14.05 2.67
C VAL A 14 -6.62 -12.78 2.07
N LEU A 15 -5.78 -11.91 1.48
CA LEU A 15 -6.21 -10.61 0.95
C LEU A 15 -6.98 -10.69 -0.37
N ARG A 16 -7.12 -11.88 -0.96
CA ARG A 16 -8.05 -12.15 -2.07
C ARG A 16 -9.48 -12.44 -1.62
N GLY A 17 -9.74 -12.54 -0.34
CA GLY A 17 -11.10 -12.74 0.18
C GLY A 17 -12.06 -11.64 -0.31
N GLU A 18 -13.33 -11.99 -0.55
CA GLU A 18 -14.34 -11.12 -1.15
C GLU A 18 -14.48 -9.77 -0.42
N ARG A 19 -14.42 -9.77 0.91
CA ARG A 19 -14.44 -8.55 1.72
C ARG A 19 -13.33 -7.58 1.29
N PHE A 20 -12.09 -8.05 1.21
CA PHE A 20 -10.96 -7.20 0.82
C PHE A 20 -11.05 -6.72 -0.63
N GLN A 21 -11.59 -7.53 -1.52
CA GLN A 21 -11.82 -7.15 -2.92
C GLN A 21 -12.89 -6.05 -3.02
N THR A 22 -13.93 -6.12 -2.21
CA THR A 22 -14.98 -5.10 -2.14
C THR A 22 -14.42 -3.77 -1.62
N GLU A 23 -13.66 -3.81 -0.51
CA GLU A 23 -13.01 -2.60 0.03
C GLU A 23 -12.04 -1.97 -0.99
N ARG A 24 -11.22 -2.76 -1.69
CA ARG A 24 -10.34 -2.27 -2.76
C ARG A 24 -11.12 -1.59 -3.88
N ARG A 25 -12.23 -2.19 -4.31
CA ARG A 25 -13.09 -1.63 -5.37
C ARG A 25 -13.64 -0.27 -4.98
N HIS A 26 -14.13 -0.13 -3.74
CA HIS A 26 -14.64 1.15 -3.24
C HIS A 26 -13.52 2.18 -3.09
N LEU A 27 -12.39 1.79 -2.51
CA LEU A 27 -11.23 2.66 -2.35
C LEU A 27 -10.74 3.23 -3.67
N LEU A 28 -10.59 2.37 -4.68
CA LEU A 28 -9.96 2.71 -5.95
C LEU A 28 -10.92 3.37 -6.96
N ALA A 29 -12.23 3.33 -6.70
CA ALA A 29 -13.23 3.94 -7.60
C ALA A 29 -12.94 5.41 -8.00
N PRO A 30 -12.44 6.29 -7.10
CA PRO A 30 -12.11 7.67 -7.45
C PRO A 30 -10.70 7.86 -8.04
N ALA A 31 -9.92 6.80 -8.27
CA ALA A 31 -8.58 6.89 -8.84
C ALA A 31 -8.65 7.33 -10.32
N GLN A 32 -7.74 8.24 -10.72
CA GLN A 32 -7.70 8.75 -12.09
C GLN A 32 -6.30 9.26 -12.46
N GLY A 33 -6.07 9.40 -13.77
CA GLY A 33 -4.83 9.95 -14.31
C GLY A 33 -3.62 9.05 -14.06
N VAL A 34 -2.48 9.65 -13.78
CA VAL A 34 -1.24 8.95 -13.45
C VAL A 34 -1.24 8.63 -11.94
N VAL A 35 -1.22 7.35 -11.61
CA VAL A 35 -1.34 6.86 -10.22
C VAL A 35 0.00 6.35 -9.72
N LEU A 36 0.33 6.66 -8.46
CA LEU A 36 1.43 6.05 -7.71
C LEU A 36 0.86 5.07 -6.67
N GLU A 37 1.26 3.81 -6.72
CA GLU A 37 0.91 2.81 -5.71
C GLU A 37 2.11 2.53 -4.80
N ILE A 38 1.92 2.67 -3.50
CA ILE A 38 2.88 2.38 -2.45
C ILE A 38 2.64 0.96 -1.93
N GLY A 39 3.64 0.09 -2.10
CA GLY A 39 3.53 -1.31 -1.73
C GLY A 39 2.70 -2.11 -2.72
N PHE A 40 3.27 -2.40 -3.88
CA PHE A 40 2.60 -3.17 -4.93
C PHE A 40 2.22 -4.58 -4.50
N GLY A 41 3.06 -5.17 -3.66
CA GLY A 41 2.88 -6.53 -3.20
C GLY A 41 2.78 -7.51 -4.37
N THR A 42 1.67 -8.21 -4.44
CA THR A 42 1.40 -9.16 -5.53
C THR A 42 0.49 -8.61 -6.62
N GLY A 43 0.15 -7.32 -6.58
CA GLY A 43 -0.69 -6.65 -7.58
C GLY A 43 -2.20 -6.90 -7.41
N LEU A 44 -2.68 -7.04 -6.17
CA LEU A 44 -4.11 -7.29 -5.89
C LEU A 44 -5.02 -6.09 -6.19
N ASN A 45 -4.47 -4.89 -6.31
CA ASN A 45 -5.22 -3.69 -6.68
C ASN A 45 -5.52 -3.61 -8.18
N LEU A 46 -4.69 -4.22 -9.04
CA LEU A 46 -4.77 -4.07 -10.49
C LEU A 46 -6.16 -4.28 -11.09
N PRO A 47 -6.93 -5.32 -10.72
CA PRO A 47 -8.25 -5.56 -11.28
C PRO A 47 -9.32 -4.52 -10.88
N HIS A 48 -9.01 -3.65 -9.90
CA HIS A 48 -9.98 -2.73 -9.31
C HIS A 48 -9.77 -1.27 -9.74
N TYR A 49 -8.67 -0.96 -10.43
CA TYR A 49 -8.46 0.37 -10.98
C TYR A 49 -9.47 0.67 -12.08
N PRO A 50 -10.13 1.84 -12.04
CA PRO A 50 -11.08 2.25 -13.08
C PRO A 50 -10.35 2.61 -14.38
N ARG A 51 -11.11 2.69 -15.49
CA ARG A 51 -10.58 3.08 -16.81
C ARG A 51 -10.09 4.54 -16.89
N THR A 52 -10.36 5.34 -15.87
CA THR A 52 -9.86 6.71 -15.71
C THR A 52 -8.38 6.78 -15.36
N VAL A 53 -7.78 5.64 -14.94
CA VAL A 53 -6.34 5.52 -14.71
C VAL A 53 -5.64 5.36 -16.07
N THR A 54 -4.65 6.22 -16.32
CA THR A 54 -3.91 6.26 -17.60
C THR A 54 -2.55 5.58 -17.51
N ALA A 55 -1.94 5.55 -16.34
CA ALA A 55 -0.70 4.81 -16.04
C ALA A 55 -0.61 4.54 -14.53
N LEU A 56 0.01 3.41 -14.18
CA LEU A 56 0.34 3.06 -12.80
C LEU A 56 1.86 2.98 -12.62
N HIS A 57 2.37 3.78 -11.73
CA HIS A 57 3.72 3.64 -11.19
C HIS A 57 3.60 3.01 -9.81
N SER A 58 4.45 2.05 -9.50
CA SER A 58 4.45 1.44 -8.18
C SER A 58 5.85 1.31 -7.62
N VAL A 59 5.94 1.42 -6.30
CA VAL A 59 7.16 1.19 -5.53
C VAL A 59 6.93 0.09 -4.52
N ASP A 60 7.88 -0.85 -4.47
CA ASP A 60 7.90 -1.93 -3.48
C ASP A 60 9.36 -2.34 -3.28
N PRO A 61 9.91 -2.37 -2.06
CA PRO A 61 11.32 -2.66 -1.83
C PRO A 61 11.74 -4.08 -2.24
N ALA A 62 10.78 -5.01 -2.38
CA ALA A 62 11.07 -6.40 -2.71
C ALA A 62 10.13 -6.96 -3.79
N PRO A 63 10.67 -7.72 -4.77
CA PRO A 63 9.85 -8.43 -5.74
C PRO A 63 9.14 -9.61 -5.07
N LEU A 64 7.81 -9.53 -4.94
CA LEU A 64 6.99 -10.59 -4.36
C LEU A 64 6.30 -11.41 -5.46
N LEU A 65 6.51 -12.72 -5.48
CA LEU A 65 5.87 -13.66 -6.40
C LEU A 65 5.90 -13.20 -7.87
N PRO A 66 7.09 -13.04 -8.50
CA PRO A 66 7.25 -12.35 -9.79
C PRO A 66 6.39 -12.92 -10.92
N ASP A 67 6.24 -14.25 -11.03
CA ASP A 67 5.39 -14.87 -12.07
C ASP A 67 3.91 -14.53 -11.90
N ARG A 68 3.45 -14.33 -10.66
CA ARG A 68 2.07 -13.94 -10.36
C ARG A 68 1.85 -12.47 -10.69
N VAL A 69 2.81 -11.64 -10.33
CA VAL A 69 2.83 -10.20 -10.67
C VAL A 69 2.82 -10.03 -12.19
N ALA A 70 3.71 -10.70 -12.93
CA ALA A 70 3.78 -10.60 -14.38
C ALA A 70 2.44 -10.95 -15.05
N ARG A 71 1.77 -12.01 -14.60
CA ARG A 71 0.45 -12.38 -15.13
C ARG A 71 -0.62 -11.33 -14.86
N ARG A 72 -0.61 -10.69 -13.69
CA ARG A 72 -1.57 -9.63 -13.35
C ARG A 72 -1.30 -8.35 -14.11
N VAL A 73 -0.02 -7.98 -14.25
CA VAL A 73 0.40 -6.82 -15.05
C VAL A 73 -0.01 -6.99 -16.52
N ALA A 74 0.16 -8.19 -17.08
CA ALA A 74 -0.26 -8.47 -18.47
C ALA A 74 -1.78 -8.34 -18.70
N GLN A 75 -2.59 -8.36 -17.65
CA GLN A 75 -4.06 -8.17 -17.71
C GLN A 75 -4.49 -6.72 -17.44
N ALA A 76 -3.57 -5.83 -17.07
CA ALA A 76 -3.88 -4.43 -16.80
C ALA A 76 -4.28 -3.69 -18.09
N ALA A 77 -5.26 -2.78 -17.97
CA ALA A 77 -5.75 -1.98 -19.10
C ALA A 77 -4.90 -0.74 -19.39
N PHE A 78 -3.83 -0.51 -18.63
CA PHE A 78 -2.93 0.65 -18.69
C PHE A 78 -1.48 0.20 -18.44
N PRO A 79 -0.48 1.01 -18.82
CA PRO A 79 0.91 0.74 -18.52
C PRO A 79 1.19 0.67 -17.01
N VAL A 80 1.96 -0.35 -16.59
CA VAL A 80 2.36 -0.57 -15.19
C VAL A 80 3.88 -0.55 -15.08
N HIS A 81 4.40 0.35 -14.25
CA HIS A 81 5.84 0.54 -14.01
C HIS A 81 6.17 0.26 -12.55
N ILE A 82 6.87 -0.84 -12.28
CA ILE A 82 7.24 -1.24 -10.91
C ILE A 82 8.71 -0.90 -10.68
N ARG A 83 9.00 -0.22 -9.55
CA ARG A 83 10.36 0.07 -9.08
C ARG A 83 10.59 -0.56 -7.72
N HIS A 84 11.74 -1.23 -7.56
CA HIS A 84 12.12 -1.84 -6.28
C HIS A 84 12.91 -0.85 -5.43
N VAL A 85 12.17 0.10 -4.84
CA VAL A 85 12.69 1.16 -3.97
C VAL A 85 11.78 1.37 -2.78
N SER A 86 12.33 1.97 -1.70
CA SER A 86 11.54 2.37 -0.53
C SER A 86 10.66 3.59 -0.85
N ALA A 87 9.48 3.63 -0.24
CA ALA A 87 8.58 4.78 -0.29
C ALA A 87 9.06 6.00 0.51
N GLU A 88 10.05 5.83 1.37
CA GLU A 88 10.64 6.89 2.21
C GLU A 88 11.43 7.92 1.37
N ARG A 89 11.79 7.56 0.14
CA ARG A 89 12.42 8.44 -0.84
C ARG A 89 12.03 8.01 -2.24
N LEU A 90 11.02 8.65 -2.79
CA LEU A 90 10.46 8.33 -4.10
C LEU A 90 11.32 8.95 -5.23
N PRO A 91 11.72 8.17 -6.24
CA PRO A 91 12.55 8.64 -7.35
C PRO A 91 11.69 9.32 -8.44
N TYR A 92 10.86 10.27 -8.03
CA TYR A 92 9.96 11.02 -8.89
C TYR A 92 10.02 12.51 -8.58
N ASP A 93 9.72 13.33 -9.57
CA ASP A 93 9.65 14.78 -9.45
C ASP A 93 8.44 15.20 -8.59
N ASP A 94 8.46 16.43 -8.10
CA ASP A 94 7.37 17.04 -7.39
C ASP A 94 6.15 17.14 -8.30
N ALA A 95 4.96 16.97 -7.74
CA ALA A 95 3.68 17.10 -8.45
C ALA A 95 3.57 16.22 -9.72
N ALA A 96 4.11 15.02 -9.70
CA ALA A 96 4.09 14.08 -10.83
C ALA A 96 2.77 13.30 -10.94
N PHE A 97 2.07 13.06 -9.83
CA PHE A 97 0.95 12.12 -9.77
C PHE A 97 -0.40 12.80 -9.49
N ASP A 98 -1.45 12.33 -10.16
CA ASP A 98 -2.83 12.75 -9.92
C ASP A 98 -3.42 12.06 -8.69
N CYS A 99 -2.96 10.85 -8.39
CA CYS A 99 -3.42 10.04 -7.27
C CYS A 99 -2.28 9.20 -6.71
N ALA A 100 -2.24 9.04 -5.38
CA ALA A 100 -1.41 8.04 -4.71
C ALA A 100 -2.31 7.05 -3.97
N VAL A 101 -1.88 5.78 -3.89
CA VAL A 101 -2.63 4.68 -3.28
C VAL A 101 -1.72 3.92 -2.33
N SER A 102 -2.25 3.55 -1.15
CA SER A 102 -1.59 2.63 -0.22
C SER A 102 -2.61 1.62 0.32
N THR A 103 -2.31 0.33 0.26
CA THR A 103 -3.17 -0.71 0.81
C THR A 103 -2.38 -1.71 1.64
N PHE A 104 -2.60 -1.72 2.95
CA PHE A 104 -1.92 -2.60 3.92
C PHE A 104 -0.39 -2.50 3.86
N THR A 105 0.14 -1.29 3.67
CA THR A 105 1.57 -1.04 3.46
C THR A 105 2.16 -0.10 4.51
N LEU A 106 1.47 1.00 4.86
CA LEU A 106 1.97 1.97 5.83
C LEU A 106 2.26 1.37 7.21
N CYS A 107 1.57 0.29 7.57
CA CYS A 107 1.83 -0.45 8.80
C CYS A 107 3.21 -1.11 8.83
N THR A 108 3.83 -1.35 7.67
CA THR A 108 5.10 -2.10 7.51
C THR A 108 6.30 -1.19 7.22
N ILE A 109 6.08 0.00 6.65
CA ILE A 109 7.16 0.95 6.30
C ILE A 109 7.92 1.35 7.58
N PRO A 110 9.27 1.29 7.60
CA PRO A 110 10.07 1.65 8.79
C PRO A 110 9.83 3.09 9.26
N ASP A 111 9.93 4.08 8.37
CA ASP A 111 9.61 5.49 8.63
C ASP A 111 8.40 5.96 7.79
N PRO A 112 7.16 5.71 8.27
CA PRO A 112 5.97 6.10 7.54
C PRO A 112 5.79 7.62 7.45
N ALA A 113 6.34 8.39 8.38
CA ALA A 113 6.27 9.85 8.33
C ALA A 113 7.09 10.40 7.15
N SER A 114 8.31 9.87 6.92
CA SER A 114 9.09 10.23 5.74
C SER A 114 8.40 9.80 4.45
N ALA A 115 7.83 8.58 4.41
CA ALA A 115 7.09 8.10 3.26
C ALA A 115 5.88 9.01 2.93
N LEU A 116 5.09 9.40 3.93
CA LEU A 116 3.92 10.27 3.73
C LEU A 116 4.31 11.68 3.27
N ARG A 117 5.40 12.25 3.80
CA ARG A 117 5.93 13.54 3.30
C ARG A 117 6.34 13.45 1.84
N ASP A 118 6.98 12.34 1.45
CA ASP A 118 7.42 12.18 0.06
C ASP A 118 6.26 11.84 -0.88
N ILE A 119 5.25 11.10 -0.44
CA ILE A 119 3.99 10.91 -1.15
C ILE A 119 3.32 12.27 -1.40
N ARG A 120 3.23 13.12 -0.39
CA ARG A 120 2.68 14.48 -0.55
C ARG A 120 3.46 15.32 -1.55
N ARG A 121 4.80 15.27 -1.54
CA ARG A 121 5.67 16.00 -2.46
C ARG A 121 5.38 15.62 -3.92
N VAL A 122 5.25 14.34 -4.21
CA VAL A 122 5.03 13.86 -5.58
C VAL A 122 3.58 13.97 -6.05
N LEU A 123 2.63 14.20 -5.16
CA LEU A 123 1.23 14.48 -5.53
C LEU A 123 1.09 15.90 -6.07
N LYS A 124 0.30 16.05 -7.13
CA LYS A 124 -0.13 17.36 -7.64
C LYS A 124 -0.92 18.13 -6.58
N PRO A 125 -1.02 19.46 -6.65
CA PRO A 125 -1.76 20.28 -5.66
C PRO A 125 -3.20 19.84 -5.41
N ASN A 126 -3.89 19.28 -6.41
CA ASN A 126 -5.24 18.73 -6.30
C ASN A 126 -5.25 17.20 -6.35
N GLY A 127 -4.09 16.56 -6.18
CA GLY A 127 -3.93 15.13 -6.16
C GLY A 127 -4.59 14.52 -4.91
N ARG A 128 -4.96 13.24 -5.01
CA ARG A 128 -5.64 12.51 -3.93
C ARG A 128 -4.74 11.42 -3.38
N PHE A 129 -4.74 11.27 -2.06
CA PHE A 129 -4.18 10.10 -1.41
C PHE A 129 -5.31 9.18 -0.95
N LEU A 130 -5.35 7.96 -1.49
CA LEU A 130 -6.32 6.93 -1.16
C LEU A 130 -5.61 5.83 -0.36
N PHE A 131 -6.13 5.49 0.81
CA PHE A 131 -5.49 4.44 1.61
C PHE A 131 -6.51 3.54 2.29
N LEU A 132 -6.14 2.26 2.41
CA LEU A 132 -6.85 1.23 3.15
C LEU A 132 -5.83 0.53 4.05
N GLU A 133 -5.86 0.82 5.33
CA GLU A 133 -4.88 0.35 6.28
C GLU A 133 -5.58 -0.15 7.55
N HIS A 134 -4.95 -1.07 8.24
CA HIS A 134 -5.30 -1.33 9.62
C HIS A 134 -4.46 -0.43 10.53
N GLY A 135 -5.02 -0.04 11.65
CA GLY A 135 -4.33 0.84 12.60
C GLY A 135 -4.70 0.54 14.05
N ARG A 136 -4.18 1.37 14.94
CA ARG A 136 -4.51 1.33 16.36
C ARG A 136 -6.00 1.60 16.56
N SER A 137 -6.64 0.78 17.40
CA SER A 137 -8.04 0.98 17.79
C SER A 137 -8.18 2.16 18.77
N ASP A 138 -9.29 2.88 18.68
CA ASP A 138 -9.64 3.90 19.67
C ASP A 138 -10.21 3.28 20.97
N ASP A 139 -10.64 2.02 20.93
CA ASP A 139 -11.01 1.27 22.14
C ASP A 139 -9.74 0.98 22.97
N PRO A 140 -9.68 1.46 24.24
CA PRO A 140 -8.49 1.32 25.07
C PRO A 140 -8.18 -0.14 25.46
N VAL A 141 -9.17 -1.04 25.44
CA VAL A 141 -8.94 -2.47 25.72
C VAL A 141 -8.28 -3.12 24.51
N ILE A 142 -8.80 -2.89 23.31
CA ILE A 142 -8.24 -3.39 22.05
C ILE A 142 -6.85 -2.82 21.85
N ALA A 143 -6.67 -1.51 22.04
CA ALA A 143 -5.37 -0.85 21.91
C ALA A 143 -4.29 -1.47 22.81
N ARG A 144 -4.62 -1.78 24.08
CA ARG A 144 -3.68 -2.49 24.99
C ARG A 144 -3.31 -3.88 24.50
N TRP A 145 -4.25 -4.61 23.90
CA TRP A 145 -3.94 -5.90 23.29
C TRP A 145 -3.07 -5.75 22.05
N GLN A 146 -3.34 -4.76 21.20
CA GLN A 146 -2.48 -4.44 20.05
C GLN A 146 -1.05 -4.13 20.48
N ASP A 147 -0.86 -3.32 21.55
CA ASP A 147 0.48 -3.01 22.09
C ASP A 147 1.22 -4.26 22.57
N ARG A 148 0.53 -5.15 23.28
CA ARG A 148 1.11 -6.39 23.80
C ARG A 148 1.47 -7.37 22.69
N LEU A 149 0.65 -7.48 21.66
CA LEU A 149 0.82 -8.43 20.56
C LEU A 149 1.72 -7.89 19.45
N ASN A 150 1.95 -6.58 19.40
CA ASN A 150 2.72 -5.94 18.34
C ASN A 150 4.12 -6.52 18.12
N PRO A 151 4.94 -6.83 19.16
CA PRO A 151 6.25 -7.43 18.95
C PRO A 151 6.18 -8.78 18.23
N LEU A 152 5.21 -9.63 18.60
CA LEU A 152 4.99 -10.91 17.93
C LEU A 152 4.50 -10.72 16.50
N GLN A 153 3.52 -9.83 16.30
CA GLN A 153 3.00 -9.50 14.97
C GLN A 153 4.10 -8.97 14.05
N ASN A 154 4.91 -8.04 14.53
CA ASN A 154 6.02 -7.48 13.77
C ASN A 154 6.99 -8.56 13.27
N LEU A 155 7.29 -9.54 14.13
CA LEU A 155 8.15 -10.66 13.78
C LEU A 155 7.50 -11.60 12.74
N VAL A 156 6.25 -12.04 12.96
CA VAL A 156 5.59 -13.03 12.10
C VAL A 156 5.02 -12.43 10.83
N ALA A 157 4.68 -11.15 10.83
CA ALA A 157 4.12 -10.45 9.68
C ALA A 157 5.13 -9.49 9.03
N CYS A 158 6.42 -9.86 9.08
CA CYS A 158 7.50 -9.21 8.32
C CYS A 158 7.54 -7.68 8.46
N GLY A 159 7.44 -7.18 9.70
CA GLY A 159 7.54 -5.75 10.01
C GLY A 159 6.20 -5.03 10.18
N CYS A 160 5.06 -5.73 10.05
CA CYS A 160 3.75 -5.12 10.23
C CYS A 160 3.50 -4.74 11.70
N ASN A 161 3.02 -3.51 11.94
CA ASN A 161 2.69 -2.96 13.25
C ASN A 161 1.18 -2.82 13.43
N LEU A 162 0.62 -3.50 14.45
CA LEU A 162 -0.82 -3.47 14.76
C LEU A 162 -1.29 -2.15 15.40
N ASN A 163 -0.38 -1.48 16.08
CA ASN A 163 -0.69 -0.35 16.96
C ASN A 163 -0.28 1.01 16.39
N ARG A 164 -0.03 1.08 15.08
CA ARG A 164 0.35 2.33 14.42
C ARG A 164 -0.89 3.21 14.22
N ARG A 165 -0.79 4.48 14.61
CA ARG A 165 -1.83 5.50 14.39
C ARG A 165 -1.74 6.04 12.97
N ILE A 166 -2.20 5.24 11.98
CA ILE A 166 -2.11 5.60 10.55
C ILE A 166 -2.92 6.87 10.25
N ASP A 167 -4.10 7.00 10.86
CA ASP A 167 -4.96 8.18 10.79
C ASP A 167 -4.19 9.46 11.16
N GLN A 168 -3.55 9.45 12.31
CA GLN A 168 -2.77 10.61 12.80
C GLN A 168 -1.56 10.89 11.90
N LEU A 169 -0.84 9.84 11.49
CA LEU A 169 0.31 10.00 10.59
C LEU A 169 -0.06 10.67 9.27
N VAL A 170 -1.21 10.33 8.70
CA VAL A 170 -1.71 10.96 7.46
C VAL A 170 -2.08 12.41 7.71
N LEU A 171 -2.78 12.70 8.82
CA LEU A 171 -3.14 14.07 9.19
C LEU A 171 -1.90 14.96 9.44
N ASP A 172 -0.89 14.42 10.10
CA ASP A 172 0.36 15.15 10.42
C ASP A 172 1.20 15.44 9.16
N ALA A 173 1.02 14.64 8.10
CA ALA A 173 1.68 14.87 6.81
C ALA A 173 0.98 15.96 5.96
N GLY A 174 -0.26 16.34 6.28
CA GLY A 174 -1.05 17.43 5.68
C GLY A 174 -1.86 17.00 4.48
#